data_0e1bc3737edb2513e8e33d3912c1efd3
#
_entry.id   0e1bc3737edb2513e8e33d3912c1efd3
#
_cell.length_a   1.000
_cell.length_b   1.000
_cell.length_c   1.000
_cell.angle_alpha   90.00
_cell.angle_beta   90.00
_cell.angle_gamma   90.00
#
_symmetry.space_group_name_H-M   'P 1'
#
loop_
_entity.id
_entity.type
_entity.pdbx_description
1 polymer ?
#
loop_
_entity_poly.entity_id
_entity_poly.type
_entity_poly.pdbx_seq_one_letter_code
_entity_poly.pdbx_strand_id
1 'polypeptide(L)'
;MFSPRRLSAEELRDSMLFVSGELNLSIGGIPCHPEINDEVAMQPRHIMGSVGPAYQADPIPSQRNRRTLYAERIRTLADPMLETFNKPGPDTSCERRENATIAPQAFTMLNSPIIRARALALAARLE
;
A
#
# COMPACT_ATOMS: atom_id res chain seq x y z
N MET A 1 -20.42 -23.66 -4.07
CA MET A 1 -19.65 -23.36 -2.83
C MET A 1 -18.37 -22.64 -3.22
N PHE A 2 -18.09 -21.52 -2.58
CA PHE A 2 -16.87 -20.75 -2.85
C PHE A 2 -15.71 -21.27 -1.98
N SER A 3 -14.59 -21.58 -2.62
CA SER A 3 -13.38 -21.93 -1.87
C SER A 3 -12.78 -20.67 -1.25
N PRO A 4 -12.36 -20.71 0.01
CA PRO A 4 -11.61 -19.61 0.61
C PRO A 4 -10.32 -19.34 -0.18
N ARG A 5 -10.03 -18.07 -0.46
CA ARG A 5 -8.78 -17.65 -1.06
C ARG A 5 -8.18 -16.48 -0.28
N ARG A 6 -6.89 -16.33 -0.37
CA ARG A 6 -6.22 -15.18 0.21
C ARG A 6 -6.43 -13.96 -0.67
N LEU A 7 -6.56 -12.81 -0.02
CA LEU A 7 -6.54 -11.53 -0.71
C LEU A 7 -5.13 -11.24 -1.25
N SER A 8 -5.05 -10.65 -2.43
CA SER A 8 -3.80 -10.08 -2.91
C SER A 8 -3.40 -8.86 -2.06
N ALA A 9 -2.15 -8.42 -2.16
CA ALA A 9 -1.68 -7.25 -1.41
C ALA A 9 -2.54 -6.01 -1.70
N GLU A 10 -2.90 -5.80 -2.95
CA GLU A 10 -3.75 -4.68 -3.38
C GLU A 10 -5.19 -4.81 -2.85
N GLU A 11 -5.75 -6.00 -2.91
CA GLU A 11 -7.09 -6.26 -2.36
C GLU A 11 -7.12 -6.06 -0.84
N LEU A 12 -6.06 -6.46 -0.14
CA LEU A 12 -5.94 -6.26 1.30
C LEU A 12 -5.91 -4.78 1.66
N ARG A 13 -5.06 -3.99 0.99
CA ARG A 13 -5.00 -2.54 1.21
C ARG A 13 -6.32 -1.86 0.92
N ASP A 14 -6.92 -2.15 -0.23
CA ASP A 14 -8.19 -1.56 -0.64
C ASP A 14 -9.32 -1.94 0.32
N SER A 15 -9.33 -3.17 0.82
CA SER A 15 -10.30 -3.64 1.81
C SER A 15 -10.17 -2.91 3.14
N MET A 16 -8.95 -2.68 3.61
CA MET A 16 -8.71 -1.91 4.85
C MET A 16 -9.22 -0.47 4.72
N LEU A 17 -8.97 0.18 3.59
CA LEU A 17 -9.49 1.52 3.32
C LEU A 17 -11.01 1.53 3.21
N PHE A 18 -11.59 0.50 2.61
CA PHE A 18 -13.04 0.37 2.47
C PHE A 18 -13.74 0.23 3.82
N VAL A 19 -13.29 -0.68 4.67
CA VAL A 19 -13.93 -0.92 5.98
C VAL A 19 -13.75 0.26 6.93
N SER A 20 -12.63 0.98 6.83
CA SER A 20 -12.39 2.20 7.62
C SER A 20 -13.19 3.41 7.11
N GLY A 21 -13.84 3.30 5.96
CA GLY A 21 -14.62 4.39 5.36
C GLY A 21 -13.78 5.43 4.63
N GLU A 22 -12.51 5.15 4.37
CA GLU A 22 -11.56 6.11 3.81
C GLU A 22 -11.28 5.90 2.31
N LEU A 23 -11.79 4.83 1.71
CA LEU A 23 -11.51 4.50 0.31
C LEU A 23 -12.17 5.50 -0.64
N ASN A 24 -11.38 6.08 -1.53
CA ASN A 24 -11.86 6.87 -2.64
C ASN A 24 -12.01 5.99 -3.90
N LEU A 25 -13.24 5.87 -4.39
CA LEU A 25 -13.60 5.03 -5.55
C LEU A 25 -13.52 5.76 -6.89
N SER A 26 -12.97 6.97 -6.94
CA SER A 26 -12.81 7.72 -8.20
C SER A 26 -12.04 6.93 -9.25
N ILE A 27 -12.50 6.97 -10.49
CA ILE A 27 -11.92 6.25 -11.62
C ILE A 27 -11.14 7.22 -12.50
N GLY A 28 -9.95 6.78 -12.94
CA GLY A 28 -9.11 7.54 -13.87
C GLY A 28 -8.35 8.69 -13.21
N GLY A 29 -7.75 9.52 -14.03
CA GLY A 29 -6.97 10.67 -13.58
C GLY A 29 -5.50 10.39 -13.32
N ILE A 30 -4.84 11.31 -12.63
CA ILE A 30 -3.42 11.24 -12.30
C ILE A 30 -3.17 10.16 -11.25
N PRO A 31 -2.07 9.38 -11.36
CA PRO A 31 -1.71 8.41 -10.33
C PRO A 31 -1.59 9.07 -8.95
N CYS A 32 -1.98 8.35 -7.92
CA CYS A 32 -1.89 8.82 -6.55
C CYS A 32 -0.59 8.34 -5.87
N HIS A 33 -0.19 9.07 -4.85
CA HIS A 33 0.95 8.73 -3.99
C HIS A 33 0.41 8.30 -2.62
N PRO A 34 0.20 6.99 -2.40
CA PRO A 34 -0.30 6.50 -1.13
C PRO A 34 0.72 6.69 0.00
N GLU A 35 0.22 6.65 1.21
CA GLU A 35 1.05 6.64 2.41
C GLU A 35 1.88 5.35 2.48
N ILE A 36 3.18 5.49 2.71
CA ILE A 36 4.11 4.38 2.92
C ILE A 36 4.87 4.58 4.23
N ASN A 37 5.64 3.56 4.64
CA ASN A 37 6.47 3.65 5.82
C ASN A 37 7.46 4.83 5.72
N ASP A 38 7.53 5.67 6.76
CA ASP A 38 8.34 6.89 6.77
C ASP A 38 9.84 6.61 6.57
N GLU A 39 10.36 5.53 7.14
CA GLU A 39 11.77 5.17 6.98
C GLU A 39 12.13 4.91 5.51
N VAL A 40 11.22 4.30 4.77
CA VAL A 40 11.39 4.06 3.34
C VAL A 40 11.18 5.34 2.54
N ALA A 41 10.19 6.15 2.90
CA ALA A 41 9.91 7.43 2.25
C ALA A 41 11.09 8.39 2.32
N MET A 42 11.83 8.37 3.41
CA MET A 42 12.98 9.25 3.66
C MET A 42 14.29 8.76 3.02
N GLN A 43 14.31 7.55 2.44
CA GLN A 43 15.52 7.05 1.80
C GLN A 43 15.90 7.88 0.58
N PRO A 44 17.21 8.13 0.36
CA PRO A 44 17.68 8.83 -0.84
C PRO A 44 17.27 8.09 -2.12
N ARG A 45 16.72 8.82 -3.06
CA ARG A 45 16.36 8.28 -4.37
C ARG A 45 17.37 8.74 -5.40
N HIS A 46 17.95 7.79 -6.12
CA HIS A 46 18.86 8.08 -7.23
C HIS A 46 18.07 8.07 -8.55
N ILE A 47 18.07 9.21 -9.22
CA ILE A 47 17.43 9.38 -10.52
C ILE A 47 18.49 9.88 -11.50
N MET A 48 18.78 9.10 -12.52
CA MET A 48 19.75 9.45 -13.59
C MET A 48 21.12 9.95 -13.07
N GLY A 49 21.62 9.32 -11.99
CA GLY A 49 22.92 9.67 -11.39
C GLY A 49 22.89 10.83 -10.40
N SER A 50 21.75 11.42 -10.16
CA SER A 50 21.55 12.47 -9.13
C SER A 50 20.60 12.00 -8.04
N VAL A 51 20.68 12.64 -6.87
CA VAL A 51 19.76 12.38 -5.76
C VAL A 51 18.45 13.10 -6.04
N GLY A 52 17.37 12.34 -6.18
CA GLY A 52 16.03 12.88 -6.34
C GLY A 52 15.40 13.29 -5.00
N PRO A 53 14.27 14.01 -5.04
CA PRO A 53 13.54 14.35 -3.83
C PRO A 53 13.03 13.12 -3.10
N ALA A 54 12.88 13.20 -1.77
CA ALA A 54 12.26 12.17 -0.97
C ALA A 54 10.81 11.93 -1.43
N TYR A 55 10.33 10.70 -1.23
CA TYR A 55 8.94 10.37 -1.52
C TYR A 55 8.00 11.15 -0.59
N GLN A 56 6.96 11.72 -1.16
CA GLN A 56 5.91 12.39 -0.40
C GLN A 56 4.56 11.81 -0.79
N ALA A 57 3.81 11.33 0.20
CA ALA A 57 2.42 10.96 0.00
C ALA A 57 1.58 12.19 -0.34
N ASP A 58 0.50 11.99 -1.09
CA ASP A 58 -0.43 13.08 -1.36
C ASP A 58 -0.98 13.67 -0.05
N PRO A 59 -0.95 14.99 0.13
CA PRO A 59 -1.35 15.60 1.40
C PRO A 59 -2.85 15.48 1.67
N ILE A 60 -3.66 15.37 0.61
CA ILE A 60 -5.12 15.24 0.72
C ILE A 60 -5.49 13.77 0.88
N PRO A 61 -6.12 13.35 2.01
CA PRO A 61 -6.46 11.95 2.24
C PRO A 61 -7.29 11.31 1.14
N SER A 62 -8.24 12.04 0.57
CA SER A 62 -9.07 11.53 -0.54
C SER A 62 -8.26 11.20 -1.79
N GLN A 63 -7.13 11.84 -2.00
CA GLN A 63 -6.24 11.54 -3.12
C GLN A 63 -5.35 10.32 -2.85
N ARG A 64 -4.69 10.29 -1.70
CA ARG A 64 -3.79 9.19 -1.35
C ARG A 64 -4.52 7.87 -1.06
N ASN A 65 -5.78 7.92 -0.68
CA ASN A 65 -6.59 6.76 -0.32
C ASN A 65 -7.40 6.20 -1.50
N ARG A 66 -6.94 6.40 -2.71
CA ARG A 66 -7.51 5.77 -3.90
C ARG A 66 -7.17 4.27 -3.92
N ARG A 67 -7.89 3.52 -4.75
CA ARG A 67 -7.58 2.10 -4.97
C ARG A 67 -6.12 1.92 -5.36
N THR A 68 -5.51 0.85 -4.90
CA THR A 68 -4.08 0.55 -5.15
C THR A 68 -3.75 0.46 -6.64
N LEU A 69 -4.74 0.16 -7.50
CA LEU A 69 -4.61 0.21 -8.95
C LEU A 69 -4.10 1.57 -9.48
N TYR A 70 -4.45 2.66 -8.81
CA TYR A 70 -4.06 4.01 -9.19
C TYR A 70 -2.80 4.52 -8.48
N ALA A 71 -2.19 3.71 -7.63
CA ALA A 71 -0.95 4.07 -6.96
C ALA A 71 0.22 4.09 -7.95
N GLU A 72 1.00 5.16 -7.92
CA GLU A 72 2.20 5.25 -8.73
C GLU A 72 3.20 4.15 -8.35
N ARG A 73 3.72 3.46 -9.35
CA ARG A 73 4.81 2.50 -9.17
C ARG A 73 6.14 3.19 -9.41
N ILE A 74 6.89 3.35 -8.35
CA ILE A 74 8.23 3.93 -8.43
C ILE A 74 9.24 2.77 -8.44
N ARG A 75 10.03 2.69 -9.51
CA ARG A 75 10.92 1.55 -9.76
C ARG A 75 11.91 1.30 -8.62
N THR A 76 12.42 2.36 -8.01
CA THR A 76 13.45 2.28 -6.96
C THR A 76 12.87 2.34 -5.55
N LEU A 77 11.57 2.39 -5.40
CA LEU A 77 10.90 2.51 -4.12
C LEU A 77 9.73 1.52 -4.03
N ALA A 78 9.92 0.47 -3.24
CA ALA A 78 8.90 -0.51 -2.99
C ALA A 78 8.15 -0.18 -1.69
N ASP A 79 6.83 -0.34 -1.69
CA ASP A 79 6.03 -0.26 -0.47
C ASP A 79 6.24 -1.55 0.35
N PRO A 80 6.88 -1.47 1.53
CA PRO A 80 7.19 -2.67 2.33
C PRO A 80 5.96 -3.47 2.74
N MET A 81 4.83 -2.79 2.95
CA MET A 81 3.58 -3.47 3.29
C MET A 81 3.10 -4.34 2.13
N LEU A 82 3.09 -3.80 0.92
CA LEU A 82 2.66 -4.54 -0.26
C LEU A 82 3.62 -5.69 -0.60
N GLU A 83 4.93 -5.49 -0.41
CA GLU A 83 5.92 -6.56 -0.58
C GLU A 83 5.72 -7.69 0.42
N THR A 84 5.46 -7.37 1.68
CA THR A 84 5.19 -8.36 2.73
C THR A 84 4.00 -9.24 2.38
N PHE A 85 3.00 -8.70 1.69
CA PHE A 85 1.84 -9.43 1.20
C PHE A 85 1.99 -9.92 -0.26
N ASN A 86 3.23 -10.11 -0.71
CA ASN A 86 3.59 -10.77 -1.97
C ASN A 86 3.22 -10.00 -3.24
N LYS A 87 3.20 -8.66 -3.19
CA LYS A 87 3.19 -7.89 -4.42
C LYS A 87 4.55 -8.00 -5.10
N PRO A 88 4.62 -8.22 -6.43
CA PRO A 88 5.88 -8.20 -7.15
C PRO A 88 6.61 -6.86 -6.97
N GLY A 89 7.93 -6.91 -6.79
CA GLY A 89 8.75 -5.71 -6.73
C GLY A 89 8.62 -4.85 -7.98
N PRO A 90 8.89 -3.54 -7.90
CA PRO A 90 8.72 -2.63 -9.03
C PRO A 90 9.63 -2.94 -10.21
N ASP A 91 10.75 -3.61 -9.96
CA ASP A 91 11.73 -3.98 -10.98
C ASP A 91 11.51 -5.37 -11.60
N THR A 92 10.58 -6.13 -11.07
CA THR A 92 10.33 -7.50 -11.53
C THR A 92 9.03 -7.60 -12.30
N SER A 93 9.09 -8.28 -13.44
CA SER A 93 7.90 -8.75 -14.14
C SER A 93 7.54 -10.14 -13.62
N CYS A 94 6.30 -10.34 -13.24
CA CYS A 94 5.85 -11.61 -12.66
C CYS A 94 4.52 -12.01 -13.27
N GLU A 95 4.48 -13.14 -13.96
CA GLU A 95 3.26 -13.68 -14.54
C GLU A 95 2.36 -14.31 -13.47
N ARG A 96 2.97 -14.85 -12.44
CA ARG A 96 2.27 -15.51 -11.34
C ARG A 96 2.86 -15.08 -10.00
N ARG A 97 1.98 -14.67 -9.08
CA ARG A 97 2.35 -14.30 -7.72
C ARG A 97 2.36 -15.51 -6.81
N GLU A 98 3.36 -15.59 -5.95
CA GLU A 98 3.36 -16.55 -4.86
C GLU A 98 2.44 -16.09 -3.73
N ASN A 99 1.65 -17.03 -3.21
CA ASN A 99 0.82 -16.83 -2.03
C ASN A 99 1.48 -17.54 -0.85
N ALA A 100 2.22 -16.79 -0.06
CA ALA A 100 2.86 -17.32 1.15
C ALA A 100 2.21 -16.76 2.41
N THR A 101 2.05 -17.61 3.43
CA THR A 101 1.72 -17.17 4.79
C THR A 101 2.98 -17.26 5.61
N ILE A 102 3.56 -16.14 5.96
CA ILE A 102 4.80 -16.07 6.73
C ILE A 102 4.63 -15.16 7.94
N ALA A 103 5.42 -15.41 8.98
CA ALA A 103 5.41 -14.62 10.21
C ALA A 103 5.51 -13.09 9.99
N PRO A 104 6.31 -12.56 9.04
CA PRO A 104 6.35 -11.14 8.75
C PRO A 104 4.98 -10.49 8.46
N GLN A 105 4.05 -11.22 7.85
CA GLN A 105 2.69 -10.70 7.59
C GLN A 105 1.94 -10.43 8.90
N ALA A 106 2.02 -11.32 9.87
CA ALA A 106 1.41 -11.13 11.18
C ALA A 106 2.03 -9.95 11.93
N PHE A 107 3.34 -9.81 11.92
CA PHE A 107 4.05 -8.68 12.52
C PHE A 107 3.67 -7.35 11.87
N THR A 108 3.54 -7.31 10.55
CA THR A 108 3.10 -6.11 9.82
C THR A 108 1.69 -5.71 10.23
N MET A 109 0.77 -6.66 10.34
CA MET A 109 -0.61 -6.39 10.76
C MET A 109 -0.69 -5.80 12.18
N LEU A 110 0.20 -6.22 13.07
CA LEU A 110 0.20 -5.76 14.46
C LEU A 110 0.96 -4.45 14.67
N ASN A 111 2.01 -4.19 13.92
CA ASN A 111 2.98 -3.15 14.22
C ASN A 111 3.01 -2.00 13.21
N SER A 112 2.40 -2.13 12.03
CA SER A 112 2.42 -1.05 11.04
C SER A 112 1.62 0.16 11.51
N PRO A 113 2.21 1.37 11.50
CA PRO A 113 1.49 2.60 11.82
C PRO A 113 0.31 2.86 10.86
N ILE A 114 0.47 2.49 9.60
CA ILE A 114 -0.57 2.65 8.57
C ILE A 114 -1.77 1.77 8.88
N ILE A 115 -1.54 0.51 9.22
CA ILE A 115 -2.61 -0.43 9.59
C ILE A 115 -3.29 0.01 10.88
N ARG A 116 -2.50 0.48 11.86
CA ARG A 116 -3.05 1.04 13.10
C ARG A 116 -3.96 2.25 12.85
N ALA A 117 -3.57 3.14 11.95
CA ALA A 117 -4.39 4.28 11.57
C ALA A 117 -5.72 3.83 10.95
N ARG A 118 -5.69 2.79 10.11
CA ARG A 118 -6.93 2.20 9.53
C ARG A 118 -7.80 1.57 10.61
N ALA A 119 -7.21 0.90 11.58
CA ALA A 119 -7.93 0.30 12.70
C ALA A 119 -8.62 1.37 13.56
N LEU A 120 -7.95 2.47 13.85
CA LEU A 120 -8.53 3.59 14.59
C LEU A 120 -9.68 4.27 13.83
N ALA A 121 -9.54 4.43 12.52
CA ALA A 121 -10.60 4.97 11.67
C ALA A 121 -11.82 4.04 11.64
N LEU A 122 -11.61 2.72 11.60
CA LEU A 122 -12.68 1.74 11.70
C LEU A 122 -13.38 1.82 13.07
N ALA A 123 -12.62 1.91 14.16
CA ALA A 123 -13.19 2.05 15.50
C ALA A 123 -14.08 3.29 15.59
N ALA A 124 -13.61 4.43 15.12
CA ALA A 124 -14.39 5.67 15.09
C ALA A 124 -15.68 5.56 14.26
N ARG A 125 -15.66 4.72 13.22
CA ARG A 125 -16.85 4.47 12.38
C ARG A 125 -17.90 3.60 13.07
N LEU A 126 -17.49 2.77 14.03
CA LEU A 126 -18.38 1.85 14.74
C LEU A 126 -19.00 2.48 16.00
N GLU A 127 -18.50 3.61 16.46
CA GLU A 127 -19.05 4.39 17.57
C GLU A 127 -20.26 5.23 17.11
#